data_bb611e3ff39918eab7d9c1cd148a1d23
#
_entry.id   bb611e3ff39918eab7d9c1cd148a1d23
#
_cell.length_a   1.000
_cell.length_b   1.000
_cell.length_c   1.000
_cell.angle_alpha   90.00
_cell.angle_beta   90.00
_cell.angle_gamma   90.00
#
_symmetry.space_group_name_H-M   'P 1'
#
loop_
_entity.id
_entity.type
_entity.pdbx_description
1 polymer ?
#
loop_
_entity_poly.entity_id
_entity_poly.type
_entity_poly.pdbx_seq_one_letter_code
_entity_poly.pdbx_strand_id
1 'polypeptide(L)'
;MSSFDHGKEFITGWIHGRFNRGATCLDVGACDGNWANRLGDYLTMDAVEIFQPNIEHNRLDEKYRKVYCSDVSQLEYNWYDLIIFGDVLEHIDVETAQRVLEYAKPRCRDMVISVPFLYRQGPMYGNQWEAHLQEDLTPELFDRRYPGFEIILRPLPNYAYYAKKWEDKNEDNETREK
;
A
#
# COMPACT_ATOMS: atom_id res chain seq x y z
N MET A 1 -11.33 -5.87 -7.96
CA MET A 1 -10.37 -6.44 -8.95
C MET A 1 -9.04 -6.53 -8.25
N SER A 2 -8.30 -7.62 -8.44
CA SER A 2 -6.93 -7.71 -7.90
C SER A 2 -6.06 -6.65 -8.55
N SER A 3 -5.12 -6.09 -7.80
CA SER A 3 -4.10 -5.17 -8.33
C SER A 3 -3.33 -5.81 -9.49
N PHE A 4 -2.85 -5.00 -10.42
CA PHE A 4 -2.10 -5.50 -11.58
C PHE A 4 -0.94 -6.40 -11.16
N ASP A 5 -0.74 -7.51 -11.89
CA ASP A 5 0.37 -8.45 -11.62
C ASP A 5 1.74 -7.93 -12.07
N HIS A 6 1.73 -6.92 -12.97
CA HIS A 6 2.95 -6.35 -13.52
C HIS A 6 3.85 -5.74 -12.44
N GLY A 7 5.04 -6.31 -12.31
CA GLY A 7 6.06 -5.83 -11.37
C GLY A 7 6.01 -6.45 -9.97
N LYS A 8 4.97 -7.21 -9.60
CA LYS A 8 4.88 -7.83 -8.26
C LYS A 8 6.04 -8.78 -7.96
N GLU A 9 6.55 -9.50 -8.94
CA GLU A 9 7.72 -10.35 -8.76
C GLU A 9 8.96 -9.54 -8.36
N PHE A 10 9.21 -8.42 -9.03
CA PHE A 10 10.30 -7.51 -8.67
C PHE A 10 10.11 -6.96 -7.25
N ILE A 11 8.90 -6.50 -6.91
CA ILE A 11 8.59 -5.98 -5.57
C ILE A 11 8.74 -7.05 -4.50
N THR A 12 8.34 -8.29 -4.77
CA THR A 12 8.58 -9.44 -3.88
C THR A 12 10.08 -9.62 -3.61
N GLY A 13 10.92 -9.60 -4.66
CA GLY A 13 12.38 -9.67 -4.53
C GLY A 13 12.95 -8.47 -3.76
N TRP A 14 12.44 -7.26 -4.01
CA TRP A 14 12.83 -6.04 -3.29
C TRP A 14 12.52 -6.13 -1.79
N ILE A 15 11.35 -6.68 -1.44
CA ILE A 15 10.94 -6.92 -0.05
C ILE A 15 11.85 -7.97 0.62
N HIS A 16 12.13 -9.09 -0.06
CA HIS A 16 13.03 -10.13 0.47
C HIS A 16 14.46 -9.61 0.73
N GLY A 17 14.93 -8.63 -0.05
CA GLY A 17 16.23 -8.01 0.16
C GLY A 17 16.29 -7.00 1.33
N ARG A 18 15.12 -6.54 1.83
CA ARG A 18 15.04 -5.48 2.85
C ARG A 18 14.56 -5.96 4.21
N PHE A 19 13.80 -7.02 4.26
CA PHE A 19 13.14 -7.51 5.47
C PHE A 19 13.61 -8.92 5.80
N ASN A 20 13.69 -9.21 7.08
CA ASN A 20 13.94 -10.56 7.56
C ASN A 20 12.65 -11.38 7.54
N ARG A 21 12.78 -12.71 7.45
CA ARG A 21 11.65 -13.63 7.62
C ARG A 21 10.94 -13.37 8.96
N GLY A 22 9.62 -13.33 8.92
CA GLY A 22 8.78 -13.06 10.08
C GLY A 22 8.55 -11.57 10.38
N ALA A 23 9.14 -10.65 9.59
CA ALA A 23 8.80 -9.22 9.68
C ALA A 23 7.30 -9.01 9.48
N THR A 24 6.74 -8.04 10.19
CA THR A 24 5.30 -7.76 10.18
C THR A 24 4.90 -6.91 8.99
N CYS A 25 3.80 -7.26 8.33
CA CYS A 25 3.28 -6.54 7.18
C CYS A 25 1.77 -6.30 7.33
N LEU A 26 1.32 -5.09 6.98
CA LEU A 26 -0.09 -4.77 6.78
C LEU A 26 -0.38 -4.62 5.29
N ASP A 27 -1.25 -5.48 4.76
CA ASP A 27 -1.75 -5.41 3.38
C ASP A 27 -3.08 -4.65 3.35
N VAL A 28 -3.07 -3.45 2.80
CA VAL A 28 -4.25 -2.58 2.72
C VAL A 28 -4.92 -2.76 1.36
N GLY A 29 -6.22 -3.08 1.37
CA GLY A 29 -6.98 -3.44 0.19
C GLY A 29 -6.65 -4.86 -0.28
N ALA A 30 -6.68 -5.83 0.62
CA ALA A 30 -6.19 -7.19 0.39
C ALA A 30 -6.90 -7.93 -0.76
N CYS A 31 -8.14 -7.59 -1.07
CA CYS A 31 -8.96 -8.06 -2.18
C CYS A 31 -8.95 -9.60 -2.33
N ASP A 32 -8.11 -10.16 -3.20
CA ASP A 32 -7.98 -11.62 -3.44
C ASP A 32 -6.83 -12.27 -2.64
N GLY A 33 -6.09 -11.49 -1.86
CA GLY A 33 -4.95 -11.96 -1.08
C GLY A 33 -3.69 -12.21 -1.92
N ASN A 34 -3.53 -11.51 -3.03
CA ASN A 34 -2.40 -11.70 -3.93
C ASN A 34 -1.04 -11.50 -3.21
N TRP A 35 -0.92 -10.48 -2.33
CA TRP A 35 0.30 -10.28 -1.56
C TRP A 35 0.55 -11.38 -0.53
N ALA A 36 -0.51 -11.90 0.14
CA ALA A 36 -0.36 -13.05 1.03
C ALA A 36 0.10 -14.31 0.30
N ASN A 37 -0.42 -14.55 -0.91
CA ASN A 37 0.00 -15.69 -1.74
C ASN A 37 1.50 -15.61 -2.13
N ARG A 38 2.10 -14.41 -2.17
CA ARG A 38 3.49 -14.17 -2.54
C ARG A 38 4.44 -14.07 -1.35
N LEU A 39 3.96 -13.53 -0.25
CA LEU A 39 4.78 -13.12 0.89
C LEU A 39 4.40 -13.80 2.20
N GLY A 40 3.25 -14.51 2.27
CA GLY A 40 2.74 -15.11 3.50
C GLY A 40 3.66 -16.16 4.13
N ASP A 41 4.44 -16.88 3.31
CA ASP A 41 5.46 -17.82 3.81
C ASP A 41 6.72 -17.11 4.33
N TYR A 42 6.86 -15.82 4.09
CA TYR A 42 8.05 -15.04 4.43
C TYR A 42 7.77 -13.97 5.49
N LEU A 43 6.65 -13.27 5.40
CA LEU A 43 6.23 -12.22 6.33
C LEU A 43 5.07 -12.70 7.23
N THR A 44 4.93 -12.06 8.38
CA THR A 44 3.74 -12.19 9.23
C THR A 44 2.75 -11.11 8.82
N MET A 45 1.71 -11.48 8.06
CA MET A 45 0.82 -10.54 7.40
C MET A 45 -0.53 -10.39 8.10
N ASP A 46 -0.97 -9.16 8.28
CA ASP A 46 -2.34 -8.76 8.57
C ASP A 46 -2.94 -8.07 7.34
N ALA A 47 -4.26 -8.03 7.23
CA ALA A 47 -4.96 -7.40 6.10
C ALA A 47 -6.02 -6.39 6.55
N VAL A 48 -6.25 -5.39 5.71
CA VAL A 48 -7.43 -4.51 5.75
C VAL A 48 -8.21 -4.68 4.45
N GLU A 49 -9.49 -5.00 4.55
CA GLU A 49 -10.40 -5.11 3.41
C GLU A 49 -11.75 -4.50 3.80
N ILE A 50 -12.23 -3.54 3.02
CA ILE A 50 -13.50 -2.84 3.30
C ILE A 50 -14.72 -3.65 2.87
N PHE A 51 -14.57 -4.47 1.83
CA PHE A 51 -15.67 -5.21 1.23
C PHE A 51 -15.74 -6.65 1.76
N GLN A 52 -16.63 -6.88 2.73
CA GLN A 52 -16.81 -8.18 3.39
C GLN A 52 -16.91 -9.38 2.42
N PRO A 53 -17.62 -9.29 1.26
CA PRO A 53 -17.65 -10.41 0.32
C PRO A 53 -16.28 -10.83 -0.24
N ASN A 54 -15.32 -9.90 -0.37
CA ASN A 54 -13.95 -10.27 -0.76
C ASN A 54 -13.29 -11.14 0.30
N ILE A 55 -13.48 -10.82 1.58
CA ILE A 55 -12.92 -11.58 2.70
C ILE A 55 -13.41 -13.02 2.66
N GLU A 56 -14.74 -13.20 2.51
CA GLU A 56 -15.39 -14.52 2.50
C GLU A 56 -15.04 -15.32 1.24
N HIS A 57 -15.22 -14.71 0.05
CA HIS A 57 -14.98 -15.38 -1.22
C HIS A 57 -13.53 -15.84 -1.40
N ASN A 58 -12.59 -15.00 -1.00
CA ASN A 58 -11.15 -15.27 -1.16
C ASN A 58 -10.53 -15.93 0.07
N ARG A 59 -11.33 -16.24 1.10
CA ARG A 59 -10.91 -16.92 2.33
C ARG A 59 -9.68 -16.20 2.95
N LEU A 60 -9.77 -14.88 3.08
CA LEU A 60 -8.63 -14.08 3.55
C LEU A 60 -8.22 -14.46 4.97
N ASP A 61 -9.16 -14.88 5.83
CA ASP A 61 -8.88 -15.36 7.19
C ASP A 61 -7.96 -16.58 7.25
N GLU A 62 -7.81 -17.33 6.14
CA GLU A 62 -6.88 -18.45 6.05
C GLU A 62 -5.49 -18.05 5.53
N LYS A 63 -5.39 -16.86 4.91
CA LYS A 63 -4.15 -16.35 4.30
C LYS A 63 -3.41 -15.37 5.19
N TYR A 64 -4.13 -14.67 6.05
CA TYR A 64 -3.58 -13.61 6.91
C TYR A 64 -3.71 -14.01 8.38
N ARG A 65 -2.77 -13.53 9.21
CA ARG A 65 -2.83 -13.70 10.66
C ARG A 65 -4.09 -13.06 11.26
N LYS A 66 -4.46 -11.89 10.71
CA LYS A 66 -5.66 -11.14 11.10
C LYS A 66 -6.20 -10.36 9.91
N VAL A 67 -7.51 -10.34 9.75
CA VAL A 67 -8.21 -9.52 8.74
C VAL A 67 -9.09 -8.51 9.46
N TYR A 68 -8.93 -7.25 9.09
CA TYR A 68 -9.76 -6.15 9.54
C TYR A 68 -10.78 -5.83 8.42
N CYS A 69 -12.06 -6.13 8.65
CA CYS A 69 -13.13 -5.65 7.78
C CYS A 69 -13.44 -4.20 8.13
N SER A 70 -12.74 -3.27 7.51
CA SER A 70 -12.81 -1.84 7.86
C SER A 70 -12.37 -0.96 6.71
N ASP A 71 -12.87 0.28 6.72
CA ASP A 71 -12.26 1.38 5.98
C ASP A 71 -10.90 1.70 6.64
N VAL A 72 -9.84 1.74 5.82
CA VAL A 72 -8.49 2.04 6.29
C VAL A 72 -8.39 3.42 6.96
N SER A 73 -9.23 4.37 6.57
CA SER A 73 -9.28 5.72 7.15
C SER A 73 -9.82 5.75 8.59
N GLN A 74 -10.49 4.68 9.02
CA GLN A 74 -11.07 4.51 10.34
C GLN A 74 -10.31 3.51 11.20
N LEU A 75 -9.32 2.83 10.64
CA LEU A 75 -8.61 1.76 11.33
C LEU A 75 -7.46 2.34 12.18
N GLU A 76 -7.47 2.00 13.46
CA GLU A 76 -6.32 2.20 14.34
C GLU A 76 -5.47 0.93 14.36
N TYR A 77 -4.16 1.09 14.13
CA TYR A 77 -3.19 0.01 14.18
C TYR A 77 -1.87 0.45 14.79
N ASN A 78 -1.13 -0.53 15.27
CA ASN A 78 0.21 -0.33 15.81
C ASN A 78 1.26 -0.32 14.70
N TRP A 79 2.53 -0.44 15.10
CA TRP A 79 3.67 -0.50 14.20
C TRP A 79 3.69 -1.79 13.35
N TYR A 80 4.08 -1.62 12.07
CA TYR A 80 4.45 -2.69 11.16
C TYR A 80 5.84 -2.45 10.57
N ASP A 81 6.58 -3.51 10.20
CA ASP A 81 7.83 -3.35 9.45
C ASP A 81 7.54 -2.84 8.05
N LEU A 82 6.46 -3.30 7.43
CA LEU A 82 6.02 -2.93 6.09
C LEU A 82 4.52 -2.66 6.06
N ILE A 83 4.10 -1.61 5.32
CA ILE A 83 2.69 -1.42 4.93
C ILE A 83 2.65 -1.41 3.40
N ILE A 84 1.74 -2.18 2.81
CA ILE A 84 1.50 -2.22 1.37
C ILE A 84 0.13 -1.60 1.09
N PHE A 85 0.09 -0.59 0.22
CA PHE A 85 -1.11 -0.04 -0.40
C PHE A 85 -1.13 -0.48 -1.86
N GLY A 86 -1.78 -1.62 -2.15
CA GLY A 86 -1.81 -2.22 -3.47
C GLY A 86 -3.03 -1.78 -4.26
N ASP A 87 -2.93 -0.71 -5.06
CA ASP A 87 -4.05 -0.14 -5.82
C ASP A 87 -5.23 0.23 -4.89
N VAL A 88 -4.98 1.16 -3.96
CA VAL A 88 -5.94 1.62 -2.96
C VAL A 88 -6.16 3.12 -3.04
N LEU A 89 -5.08 3.90 -3.21
CA LEU A 89 -5.17 5.36 -3.08
C LEU A 89 -6.08 5.99 -4.12
N GLU A 90 -6.15 5.43 -5.31
CA GLU A 90 -7.02 5.88 -6.39
C GLU A 90 -8.51 5.71 -6.08
N HIS A 91 -8.86 4.81 -5.14
CA HIS A 91 -10.23 4.53 -4.73
C HIS A 91 -10.75 5.46 -3.64
N ILE A 92 -9.89 6.25 -3.03
CA ILE A 92 -10.25 7.20 -1.97
C ILE A 92 -9.94 8.63 -2.41
N ASP A 93 -10.67 9.61 -1.86
CA ASP A 93 -10.40 11.01 -2.19
C ASP A 93 -9.03 11.47 -1.69
N VAL A 94 -8.51 12.52 -2.33
CA VAL A 94 -7.14 13.02 -2.07
C VAL A 94 -6.91 13.36 -0.60
N GLU A 95 -7.86 14.05 0.03
CA GLU A 95 -7.73 14.50 1.42
C GLU A 95 -7.70 13.30 2.38
N THR A 96 -8.58 12.33 2.17
CA THR A 96 -8.59 11.07 2.94
C THR A 96 -7.31 10.27 2.72
N ALA A 97 -6.84 10.13 1.47
CA ALA A 97 -5.58 9.45 1.17
C ALA A 97 -4.38 10.10 1.86
N GLN A 98 -4.34 11.44 1.88
CA GLN A 98 -3.30 12.19 2.62
C GLN A 98 -3.33 11.88 4.11
N ARG A 99 -4.51 11.93 4.75
CA ARG A 99 -4.65 11.59 6.19
C ARG A 99 -4.22 10.16 6.49
N VAL A 100 -4.62 9.20 5.63
CA VAL A 100 -4.25 7.79 5.77
C VAL A 100 -2.73 7.62 5.70
N LEU A 101 -2.06 8.23 4.73
CA LEU A 101 -0.61 8.15 4.59
C LEU A 101 0.13 8.86 5.73
N GLU A 102 -0.34 10.03 6.16
CA GLU A 102 0.23 10.75 7.32
C GLU A 102 0.11 9.92 8.62
N TYR A 103 -0.99 9.20 8.79
CA TYR A 103 -1.16 8.28 9.92
C TYR A 103 -0.24 7.06 9.81
N ALA A 104 -0.07 6.51 8.61
CA ALA A 104 0.72 5.30 8.34
C ALA A 104 2.24 5.54 8.42
N LYS A 105 2.74 6.67 7.89
CA LYS A 105 4.18 6.97 7.80
C LYS A 105 4.96 6.79 9.11
N PRO A 106 4.53 7.31 10.28
CA PRO A 106 5.23 7.12 11.54
C PRO A 106 5.01 5.73 12.16
N ARG A 107 4.13 4.90 11.59
CA ARG A 107 3.75 3.57 12.10
C ARG A 107 4.33 2.42 11.28
N CYS A 108 5.24 2.72 10.39
CA CYS A 108 5.95 1.68 9.66
C CYS A 108 7.42 2.04 9.43
N ARG A 109 8.24 1.00 9.31
CA ARG A 109 9.63 1.16 8.88
C ARG A 109 9.65 1.56 7.41
N ASP A 110 8.92 0.81 6.55
CA ASP A 110 8.86 1.08 5.12
C ASP A 110 7.43 0.94 4.60
N MET A 111 7.18 1.50 3.42
CA MET A 111 5.87 1.47 2.78
C MET A 111 6.03 1.28 1.29
N VAL A 112 5.19 0.42 0.71
CA VAL A 112 5.08 0.23 -0.73
C VAL A 112 3.68 0.65 -1.17
N ILE A 113 3.60 1.47 -2.21
CA ILE A 113 2.35 1.93 -2.80
C ILE A 113 2.38 1.57 -4.28
N SER A 114 1.36 0.91 -4.79
CA SER A 114 1.14 0.80 -6.23
C SER A 114 -0.10 1.59 -6.64
N VAL A 115 -0.02 2.24 -7.80
CA VAL A 115 -1.13 3.00 -8.36
C VAL A 115 -1.13 2.99 -9.89
N PRO A 116 -2.31 2.91 -10.52
CA PRO A 116 -2.48 3.21 -11.93
C PRO A 116 -2.54 4.72 -12.16
N PHE A 117 -2.19 5.14 -13.38
CA PHE A 117 -2.27 6.53 -13.83
C PHE A 117 -3.29 6.69 -14.95
N LEU A 118 -4.04 7.80 -14.89
CA LEU A 118 -5.04 8.18 -15.90
C LEU A 118 -6.01 7.03 -16.21
N TYR A 119 -6.43 6.32 -15.16
CA TYR A 119 -7.24 5.12 -15.29
C TYR A 119 -8.63 5.34 -14.68
N ARG A 120 -9.65 5.23 -15.54
CA ARG A 120 -11.05 5.35 -15.13
C ARG A 120 -11.64 4.00 -14.81
N GLN A 121 -12.26 3.89 -13.66
CA GLN A 121 -12.97 2.70 -13.23
C GLN A 121 -14.20 3.08 -12.41
N GLY A 122 -15.34 2.54 -12.79
CA GLY A 122 -16.57 2.61 -11.98
C GLY A 122 -16.69 1.46 -10.98
N PRO A 123 -17.79 1.39 -10.25
CA PRO A 123 -18.11 0.25 -9.40
C PRO A 123 -18.10 -1.06 -10.20
N MET A 124 -17.56 -2.12 -9.63
CA MET A 124 -17.43 -3.43 -10.27
C MET A 124 -17.94 -4.55 -9.36
N TYR A 125 -18.58 -5.55 -9.96
CA TYR A 125 -19.03 -6.76 -9.26
C TYR A 125 -19.88 -6.49 -8.00
N GLY A 126 -20.68 -5.43 -8.02
CA GLY A 126 -21.48 -4.99 -6.86
C GLY A 126 -20.69 -4.31 -5.75
N ASN A 127 -19.39 -4.11 -5.94
CA ASN A 127 -18.52 -3.39 -5.03
C ASN A 127 -18.39 -1.92 -5.46
N GLN A 128 -19.01 -1.02 -4.68
CA GLN A 128 -18.91 0.43 -4.93
C GLN A 128 -17.52 1.00 -4.65
N TRP A 129 -16.73 0.34 -3.80
CA TRP A 129 -15.40 0.76 -3.42
C TRP A 129 -14.35 0.54 -4.51
N GLU A 130 -14.71 -0.15 -5.60
CA GLU A 130 -13.86 -0.32 -6.78
C GLU A 130 -13.83 0.93 -7.69
N ALA A 131 -14.66 1.93 -7.44
CA ALA A 131 -14.67 3.15 -8.25
C ALA A 131 -13.42 4.00 -7.97
N HIS A 132 -12.75 4.48 -9.03
CA HIS A 132 -11.65 5.41 -8.90
C HIS A 132 -12.16 6.83 -8.66
N LEU A 133 -11.69 7.45 -7.59
CA LEU A 133 -11.95 8.86 -7.26
C LEU A 133 -10.83 9.79 -7.72
N GLN A 134 -9.66 9.22 -8.09
CA GLN A 134 -8.50 9.95 -8.58
C GLN A 134 -8.13 9.52 -10.01
N GLU A 135 -9.09 9.61 -10.93
CA GLU A 135 -8.92 9.22 -12.33
C GLU A 135 -7.88 10.06 -13.09
N ASP A 136 -7.54 11.24 -12.54
CA ASP A 136 -6.58 12.20 -13.09
C ASP A 136 -5.13 11.95 -12.62
N LEU A 137 -4.88 10.92 -11.79
CA LEU A 137 -3.58 10.70 -11.19
C LEU A 137 -2.50 10.53 -12.27
N THR A 138 -1.41 11.27 -12.14
CA THR A 138 -0.16 11.13 -12.89
C THR A 138 1.02 11.02 -11.93
N PRO A 139 2.23 10.63 -12.37
CA PRO A 139 3.40 10.65 -11.49
C PRO A 139 3.63 12.01 -10.83
N GLU A 140 3.51 13.10 -11.59
CA GLU A 140 3.71 14.46 -11.08
C GLU A 140 2.62 14.88 -10.09
N LEU A 141 1.39 14.40 -10.29
CA LEU A 141 0.30 14.62 -9.33
C LEU A 141 0.48 13.77 -8.08
N PHE A 142 0.96 12.52 -8.23
CA PHE A 142 1.28 11.66 -7.09
C PHE A 142 2.33 12.33 -6.20
N ASP A 143 3.45 12.78 -6.76
CA ASP A 143 4.54 13.44 -6.02
C ASP A 143 4.08 14.70 -5.27
N ARG A 144 3.15 15.46 -5.87
CA ARG A 144 2.56 16.65 -5.24
C ARG A 144 1.54 16.33 -4.15
N ARG A 145 0.68 15.33 -4.38
CA ARG A 145 -0.36 14.92 -3.42
C ARG A 145 0.23 14.16 -2.24
N TYR A 146 1.27 13.35 -2.49
CA TYR A 146 1.84 12.39 -1.54
C TYR A 146 3.36 12.51 -1.46
N PRO A 147 3.91 13.62 -0.92
CA PRO A 147 5.35 13.79 -0.81
C PRO A 147 5.98 12.76 0.13
N GLY A 148 7.28 12.50 -0.07
CA GLY A 148 8.06 11.57 0.75
C GLY A 148 8.09 10.14 0.23
N PHE A 149 7.75 9.93 -1.04
CA PHE A 149 7.89 8.66 -1.74
C PHE A 149 8.78 8.81 -2.98
N GLU A 150 9.33 7.70 -3.45
CA GLU A 150 10.11 7.62 -4.68
C GLU A 150 9.66 6.42 -5.52
N ILE A 151 9.72 6.55 -6.83
CA ILE A 151 9.42 5.43 -7.73
C ILE A 151 10.55 4.40 -7.63
N ILE A 152 10.19 3.17 -7.27
CA ILE A 152 11.13 2.02 -7.25
C ILE A 152 10.96 1.11 -8.45
N LEU A 153 9.79 1.16 -9.10
CA LEU A 153 9.52 0.41 -10.34
C LEU A 153 8.40 1.08 -11.13
N ARG A 154 8.56 1.15 -12.44
CA ARG A 154 7.51 1.56 -13.38
C ARG A 154 7.38 0.49 -14.48
N PRO A 155 6.60 -0.58 -14.23
CA PRO A 155 6.53 -1.72 -15.15
C PRO A 155 5.75 -1.40 -16.42
N LEU A 156 4.86 -0.40 -16.36
CA LEU A 156 4.05 0.10 -17.49
C LEU A 156 4.06 1.63 -17.51
N PRO A 157 3.83 2.28 -18.67
CA PRO A 157 3.74 3.74 -18.75
C PRO A 157 2.70 4.35 -17.81
N ASN A 158 1.62 3.61 -17.54
CA ASN A 158 0.48 4.03 -16.72
C ASN A 158 0.39 3.31 -15.38
N TYR A 159 1.50 2.79 -14.84
CA TYR A 159 1.51 2.09 -13.56
C TYR A 159 2.87 2.19 -12.87
N ALA A 160 2.90 2.48 -11.58
CA ALA A 160 4.14 2.55 -10.82
C ALA A 160 4.00 1.99 -9.40
N TYR A 161 5.15 1.57 -8.87
CA TYR A 161 5.38 1.27 -7.47
C TYR A 161 6.27 2.35 -6.87
N TYR A 162 5.87 2.82 -5.71
CA TYR A 162 6.58 3.79 -4.89
C TYR A 162 7.00 3.15 -3.58
N ALA A 163 8.14 3.57 -3.05
CA ALA A 163 8.54 3.29 -1.68
C ALA A 163 8.72 4.59 -0.89
N LYS A 164 8.59 4.49 0.43
CA LYS A 164 8.87 5.59 1.34
C LYS A 164 10.34 6.00 1.22
N LYS A 165 10.61 7.29 1.01
CA LYS A 165 11.97 7.82 1.06
C LYS A 165 12.53 7.69 2.47
N TRP A 166 13.78 7.24 2.57
CA TRP A 166 14.50 7.29 3.82
C TRP A 166 14.96 8.73 4.05
N GLU A 167 14.59 9.28 5.20
CA GLU A 167 15.20 10.51 5.68
C GLU A 167 16.57 10.13 6.27
N ASP A 168 17.65 10.57 5.63
CA ASP A 168 18.99 10.49 6.22
C ASP A 168 19.02 11.38 7.47
N LYS A 169 19.05 10.76 8.65
CA LYS A 169 19.10 11.46 9.95
C LYS A 169 20.42 12.22 10.20
N ASN A 170 21.19 12.50 9.17
CA ASN A 170 22.56 13.05 9.29
C ASN A 170 22.68 14.57 9.10
N GLU A 171 21.60 15.33 8.83
CA GLU A 171 21.74 16.78 8.61
C GLU A 171 21.50 17.66 9.84
N ASP A 172 20.96 17.13 10.95
CA ASP A 172 20.59 17.97 12.12
C ASP A 172 21.65 18.04 13.25
N ASN A 173 22.83 17.42 13.11
CA ASN A 173 23.84 17.44 14.18
C ASN A 173 24.96 18.48 14.03
N GLU A 174 25.01 19.25 12.93
CA GLU A 174 26.08 20.27 12.77
C GLU A 174 25.73 21.67 13.28
N THR A 175 24.54 21.93 13.82
CA THR A 175 24.11 23.26 14.23
C THR A 175 24.00 23.46 15.74
N ARG A 176 24.44 22.50 16.58
CA ARG A 176 24.36 22.62 18.05
C ARG A 176 25.70 22.77 18.77
N GLU A 177 26.80 22.96 18.05
CA GLU A 177 28.08 23.32 18.67
C GLU A 177 28.64 24.59 18.03
N LYS A 178 28.07 25.75 18.38
CA LYS A 178 28.77 27.06 18.36
C LYS A 178 28.18 27.97 19.39
#